data_469e1b69616f84722098da49ab1e3ad7
#
_entry.id   469e1b69616f84722098da49ab1e3ad7
#
_cell.length_a   1.000
_cell.length_b   1.000
_cell.length_c   1.000
_cell.angle_alpha   90.00
_cell.angle_beta   90.00
_cell.angle_gamma   90.00
#
_symmetry.space_group_name_H-M   'P 1'
#
loop_
_entity.id
_entity.type
_entity.pdbx_description
1 polymer ?
#
loop_
_entity_poly.entity_id
_entity_poly.type
_entity_poly.pdbx_seq_one_letter_code
_entity_poly.pdbx_strand_id
1 'polypeptide(L)'
;ISFDPDEYVIQTNNKKEINLIKKKKLESYKLIEEFMVLANTIVGHYLKINNIKSIFRNHEKPPNEKTKILKEIISEYNLNHSGSFNSQHDFNKIIEILKENKISFLNDMLLKSQSRAFYGTENKGHFGLSLDYYVHFTSPIRRYSDLVVHRDLIDCYFLKKKNSRIEFTDHLNTQEKKADSIERTIFDVASSYHLKKFRNYEFKGFIDSVENFGIFIKAINFPFSGLARYNKT
;
A
#
# COMPACT_ATOMS: atom_id res chain seq x y z
N ILE A 1 -0.11 -7.36 -7.96
CA ILE A 1 1.32 -6.94 -7.98
C ILE A 1 1.97 -7.50 -6.73
N SER A 2 2.99 -8.34 -6.89
CA SER A 2 3.63 -9.07 -5.81
C SER A 2 4.77 -8.25 -5.18
N PHE A 3 4.43 -7.11 -4.58
CA PHE A 3 5.37 -6.42 -3.70
C PHE A 3 5.46 -7.17 -2.38
N ASP A 4 6.67 -7.44 -1.94
CA ASP A 4 6.95 -8.08 -0.67
C ASP A 4 7.98 -7.26 0.14
N PRO A 5 7.65 -6.02 0.53
CA PRO A 5 8.56 -5.17 1.28
C PRO A 5 8.77 -5.71 2.69
N ASP A 6 9.93 -5.39 3.26
CA ASP A 6 10.18 -5.66 4.66
C ASP A 6 9.26 -4.81 5.54
N GLU A 7 8.50 -5.47 6.41
CA GLU A 7 7.69 -4.80 7.42
C GLU A 7 8.46 -4.69 8.74
N TYR A 8 8.36 -3.55 9.39
CA TYR A 8 8.94 -3.30 10.71
C TYR A 8 7.85 -2.97 11.71
N VAL A 9 7.98 -3.49 12.92
CA VAL A 9 7.08 -3.21 14.03
C VAL A 9 7.81 -2.47 15.13
N ILE A 10 7.09 -1.57 15.79
CA ILE A 10 7.58 -0.85 16.96
C ILE A 10 7.39 -1.74 18.18
N GLN A 11 8.47 -2.05 18.87
CA GLN A 11 8.43 -2.80 20.11
C GLN A 11 9.07 -1.99 21.24
N THR A 12 8.40 -1.95 22.38
CA THR A 12 8.93 -1.37 23.62
C THR A 12 9.36 -2.49 24.57
N ASN A 13 10.56 -2.37 25.14
CA ASN A 13 11.02 -3.29 26.18
C ASN A 13 10.60 -2.79 27.59
N ASN A 14 10.88 -3.59 28.63
CA ASN A 14 10.58 -3.25 30.02
C ASN A 14 11.25 -1.96 30.51
N LYS A 15 12.32 -1.50 29.83
CA LYS A 15 13.02 -0.23 30.10
C LYS A 15 12.43 0.96 29.31
N LYS A 16 11.29 0.77 28.66
CA LYS A 16 10.63 1.76 27.79
C LYS A 16 11.49 2.21 26.59
N GLU A 17 12.48 1.42 26.21
CA GLU A 17 13.25 1.70 25.00
C GLU A 17 12.47 1.26 23.76
N ILE A 18 12.47 2.12 22.75
CA ILE A 18 11.82 1.86 21.47
C ILE A 18 12.79 1.11 20.56
N ASN A 19 12.34 0.00 20.00
CA ASN A 19 13.04 -0.80 19.02
C ASN A 19 12.20 -0.98 17.77
N LEU A 20 12.85 -0.95 16.60
CA LEU A 20 12.25 -1.37 15.34
C LEU A 20 12.70 -2.79 15.05
N ILE A 21 11.75 -3.70 14.95
CA ILE A 21 12.03 -5.11 14.70
C ILE A 21 11.41 -5.49 13.37
N LYS A 22 12.21 -6.14 12.52
CA LYS A 22 11.71 -6.68 11.27
C LYS A 22 10.73 -7.81 11.58
N LYS A 23 9.50 -7.68 11.05
CA LYS A 23 8.44 -8.66 11.24
C LYS A 23 8.78 -9.95 10.47
N LYS A 24 8.69 -11.06 11.15
CA LYS A 24 8.87 -12.36 10.52
C LYS A 24 7.65 -12.69 9.67
N LYS A 25 7.87 -12.97 8.40
CA LYS A 25 6.82 -13.44 7.48
C LYS A 25 6.66 -14.94 7.62
N LEU A 26 5.44 -15.38 7.88
CA LEU A 26 5.09 -16.80 8.01
C LEU A 26 4.20 -17.21 6.83
N GLU A 27 4.39 -18.44 6.34
CA GLU A 27 3.55 -19.01 5.28
C GLU A 27 2.06 -19.07 5.68
N SER A 28 1.78 -19.26 6.98
CA SER A 28 0.42 -19.23 7.51
C SER A 28 -0.26 -17.86 7.33
N TYR A 29 0.50 -16.76 7.35
CA TYR A 29 -0.06 -15.43 7.10
C TYR A 29 -0.48 -15.27 5.65
N LYS A 30 0.31 -15.79 4.70
CA LYS A 30 -0.07 -15.81 3.28
C LYS A 30 -1.34 -16.60 3.06
N LEU A 31 -1.46 -17.78 3.67
CA LEU A 31 -2.66 -18.60 3.54
C LEU A 31 -3.91 -17.84 4.01
N ILE A 32 -3.85 -17.19 5.16
CA ILE A 32 -4.97 -16.41 5.67
C ILE A 32 -5.26 -15.19 4.76
N GLU A 33 -4.23 -14.53 4.26
CA GLU A 33 -4.37 -13.41 3.32
C GLU A 33 -5.10 -13.84 2.04
N GLU A 34 -4.73 -14.97 1.45
CA GLU A 34 -5.40 -15.51 0.26
C GLU A 34 -6.88 -15.86 0.53
N PHE A 35 -7.20 -16.44 1.68
CA PHE A 35 -8.60 -16.67 2.07
C PHE A 35 -9.37 -15.36 2.27
N MET A 36 -8.75 -14.33 2.84
CA MET A 36 -9.38 -13.01 2.99
C MET A 36 -9.63 -12.36 1.63
N VAL A 37 -8.66 -12.41 0.71
CA VAL A 37 -8.80 -11.89 -0.65
C VAL A 37 -9.91 -12.63 -1.39
N LEU A 38 -9.95 -13.96 -1.30
CA LEU A 38 -11.00 -14.78 -1.92
C LEU A 38 -12.38 -14.41 -1.39
N ALA A 39 -12.55 -14.33 -0.07
CA ALA A 39 -13.82 -13.96 0.55
C ALA A 39 -14.29 -12.56 0.12
N ASN A 40 -13.38 -11.57 0.13
CA ASN A 40 -13.65 -10.21 -0.32
C ASN A 40 -14.09 -10.17 -1.79
N THR A 41 -13.47 -10.99 -2.65
CA THR A 41 -13.77 -11.08 -4.08
C THR A 41 -15.16 -11.72 -4.31
N ILE A 42 -15.46 -12.84 -3.63
CA ILE A 42 -16.74 -13.53 -3.75
C ILE A 42 -17.88 -12.61 -3.32
N VAL A 43 -17.71 -11.91 -2.20
CA VAL A 43 -18.71 -10.95 -1.72
C VAL A 43 -18.89 -9.80 -2.72
N GLY A 44 -17.80 -9.24 -3.23
CA GLY A 44 -17.85 -8.18 -4.25
C GLY A 44 -18.62 -8.62 -5.52
N HIS A 45 -18.33 -9.82 -5.98
CA HIS A 45 -19.02 -10.43 -7.13
C HIS A 45 -20.52 -10.65 -6.83
N TYR A 46 -20.84 -11.18 -5.65
CA TYR A 46 -22.23 -11.39 -5.23
C TYR A 46 -23.04 -10.09 -5.19
N LEU A 47 -22.47 -9.02 -4.61
CA LEU A 47 -23.10 -7.70 -4.59
C LEU A 47 -23.39 -7.19 -6.01
N LYS A 48 -22.44 -7.35 -6.94
CA LYS A 48 -22.58 -6.88 -8.31
C LYS A 48 -23.66 -7.65 -9.08
N ILE A 49 -23.66 -9.00 -9.03
CA ILE A 49 -24.62 -9.83 -9.76
C ILE A 49 -26.05 -9.56 -9.27
N ASN A 50 -26.22 -9.38 -7.96
CA ASN A 50 -27.55 -9.14 -7.38
C ASN A 50 -27.95 -7.66 -7.39
N ASN A 51 -27.17 -6.79 -8.05
CA ASN A 51 -27.39 -5.34 -8.11
C ASN A 51 -27.59 -4.70 -6.72
N ILE A 52 -26.86 -5.21 -5.72
CA ILE A 52 -26.90 -4.68 -4.35
C ILE A 52 -25.99 -3.45 -4.32
N LYS A 53 -26.54 -2.30 -3.97
CA LYS A 53 -25.76 -1.07 -3.74
C LYS A 53 -24.92 -1.25 -2.48
N SER A 54 -23.61 -1.08 -2.58
CA SER A 54 -22.66 -1.18 -1.48
C SER A 54 -21.39 -0.41 -1.78
N ILE A 55 -20.37 -0.58 -0.95
CA ILE A 55 -19.08 0.09 -1.07
C ILE A 55 -18.06 -0.89 -1.64
N PHE A 56 -17.48 -0.54 -2.79
CA PHE A 56 -16.38 -1.29 -3.43
C PHE A 56 -15.03 -0.70 -3.04
N ARG A 57 -14.01 -1.55 -2.99
CA ARG A 57 -12.62 -1.14 -2.86
C ARG A 57 -11.99 -1.12 -4.25
N ASN A 58 -11.86 0.05 -4.80
CA ASN A 58 -11.35 0.28 -6.15
C ASN A 58 -9.86 0.60 -6.14
N HIS A 59 -9.16 0.13 -7.17
CA HIS A 59 -7.78 0.50 -7.44
C HIS A 59 -7.60 0.67 -8.95
N GLU A 60 -7.48 1.89 -9.39
CA GLU A 60 -7.33 2.23 -10.81
C GLU A 60 -5.90 1.98 -11.29
N LYS A 61 -5.73 1.88 -12.61
CA LYS A 61 -4.41 1.77 -13.24
C LYS A 61 -3.53 2.98 -12.86
N PRO A 62 -2.21 2.80 -12.85
CA PRO A 62 -1.29 3.90 -12.68
C PRO A 62 -1.50 5.01 -13.72
N PRO A 63 -1.36 6.29 -13.35
CA PRO A 63 -1.41 7.39 -14.30
C PRO A 63 -0.31 7.27 -15.38
N ASN A 64 -0.64 7.62 -16.62
CA ASN A 64 0.30 7.54 -17.75
C ASN A 64 1.60 8.34 -17.52
N GLU A 65 1.52 9.49 -16.86
CA GLU A 65 2.69 10.31 -16.52
C GLU A 65 3.66 9.55 -15.62
N LYS A 66 3.15 8.87 -14.59
CA LYS A 66 3.98 8.10 -13.68
C LYS A 66 4.61 6.87 -14.35
N THR A 67 3.87 6.21 -15.24
CA THR A 67 4.40 5.06 -15.97
C THR A 67 5.46 5.49 -16.99
N LYS A 68 5.36 6.70 -17.55
CA LYS A 68 6.38 7.26 -18.44
C LYS A 68 7.69 7.51 -17.68
N ILE A 69 7.62 8.20 -16.54
CA ILE A 69 8.79 8.44 -15.68
C ILE A 69 9.44 7.10 -15.26
N LEU A 70 8.62 6.11 -14.91
CA LEU A 70 9.10 4.80 -14.53
C LEU A 70 9.86 4.12 -15.68
N LYS A 71 9.38 4.22 -16.92
CA LYS A 71 10.06 3.69 -18.11
C LYS A 71 11.41 4.36 -18.35
N GLU A 72 11.46 5.67 -18.22
CA GLU A 72 12.70 6.45 -18.36
C GLU A 72 13.74 5.97 -17.35
N ILE A 73 13.37 5.84 -16.08
CA ILE A 73 14.28 5.35 -15.02
C ILE A 73 14.74 3.92 -15.31
N ILE A 74 13.85 3.01 -15.67
CA ILE A 74 14.20 1.62 -16.00
C ILE A 74 15.18 1.55 -17.16
N SER A 75 15.01 2.42 -18.17
CA SER A 75 15.92 2.49 -19.32
C SER A 75 17.33 3.00 -18.93
N GLU A 76 17.42 3.96 -18.00
CA GLU A 76 18.70 4.47 -17.49
C GLU A 76 19.53 3.38 -16.78
N TYR A 77 18.85 2.42 -16.14
CA TYR A 77 19.52 1.26 -15.53
C TYR A 77 19.80 0.11 -16.51
N ASN A 78 19.60 0.31 -17.81
CA ASN A 78 19.77 -0.71 -18.87
C ASN A 78 19.00 -1.99 -18.60
N LEU A 79 17.85 -1.89 -17.93
CA LEU A 79 16.99 -3.04 -17.67
C LEU A 79 16.11 -3.29 -18.88
N ASN A 80 16.26 -4.47 -19.50
CA ASN A 80 15.45 -4.88 -20.65
C ASN A 80 14.01 -5.16 -20.23
N HIS A 81 13.18 -4.11 -20.26
CA HIS A 81 11.74 -4.22 -20.02
C HIS A 81 10.95 -3.51 -21.12
N SER A 82 10.23 -4.30 -21.93
CA SER A 82 9.40 -3.80 -23.03
C SER A 82 7.92 -3.60 -22.64
N GLY A 83 7.57 -3.78 -21.35
CA GLY A 83 6.19 -3.71 -20.87
C GLY A 83 5.59 -2.32 -20.91
N SER A 84 4.28 -2.26 -21.14
CA SER A 84 3.51 -1.01 -21.19
C SER A 84 3.14 -0.45 -19.82
N PHE A 85 3.31 -1.22 -18.74
CA PHE A 85 2.81 -0.96 -17.38
C PHE A 85 1.27 -0.82 -17.29
N ASN A 86 0.56 -1.39 -18.27
CA ASN A 86 -0.90 -1.39 -18.29
C ASN A 86 -1.50 -2.65 -17.65
N SER A 87 -0.67 -3.62 -17.29
CA SER A 87 -1.06 -4.86 -16.66
C SER A 87 -0.21 -5.15 -15.42
N GLN A 88 -0.77 -5.91 -14.49
CA GLN A 88 0.00 -6.43 -13.35
C GLN A 88 1.16 -7.32 -13.77
N HIS A 89 1.01 -8.05 -14.85
CA HIS A 89 2.06 -8.91 -15.38
C HIS A 89 3.33 -8.11 -15.70
N ASP A 90 3.18 -6.91 -16.30
CA ASP A 90 4.31 -6.03 -16.57
C ASP A 90 5.02 -5.60 -15.28
N PHE A 91 4.25 -5.25 -14.24
CA PHE A 91 4.82 -4.90 -12.93
C PHE A 91 5.51 -6.09 -12.25
N ASN A 92 4.95 -7.28 -12.32
CA ASN A 92 5.56 -8.46 -11.73
C ASN A 92 6.87 -8.83 -12.44
N LYS A 93 6.92 -8.76 -13.77
CA LYS A 93 8.16 -8.97 -14.54
C LYS A 93 9.26 -8.01 -14.12
N ILE A 94 8.96 -6.70 -13.99
CA ILE A 94 10.00 -5.75 -13.59
C ILE A 94 10.46 -5.99 -12.15
N ILE A 95 9.58 -6.38 -11.24
CA ILE A 95 9.96 -6.73 -9.86
C ILE A 95 10.93 -7.92 -9.85
N GLU A 96 10.71 -8.93 -10.70
CA GLU A 96 11.64 -10.06 -10.86
C GLU A 96 12.99 -9.59 -11.39
N ILE A 97 13.01 -8.78 -12.44
CA ILE A 97 14.24 -8.19 -13.01
C ILE A 97 15.00 -7.38 -11.95
N LEU A 98 14.31 -6.57 -11.13
CA LEU A 98 14.93 -5.79 -10.07
C LEU A 98 15.53 -6.68 -8.96
N LYS A 99 14.88 -7.79 -8.63
CA LYS A 99 15.41 -8.77 -7.67
C LYS A 99 16.68 -9.45 -8.20
N GLU A 100 16.67 -9.90 -9.43
CA GLU A 100 17.81 -10.56 -10.09
C GLU A 100 19.02 -9.63 -10.18
N ASN A 101 18.79 -8.35 -10.49
CA ASN A 101 19.86 -7.34 -10.60
C ASN A 101 20.23 -6.69 -9.24
N LYS A 102 19.61 -7.12 -8.13
CA LYS A 102 19.82 -6.57 -6.77
C LYS A 102 19.58 -5.05 -6.66
N ILE A 103 18.61 -4.54 -7.44
CA ILE A 103 18.23 -3.13 -7.48
C ILE A 103 16.87 -2.93 -6.74
N SER A 104 16.76 -3.53 -5.58
CA SER A 104 15.50 -3.56 -4.80
C SER A 104 15.00 -2.17 -4.39
N PHE A 105 15.86 -1.15 -4.35
CA PHE A 105 15.45 0.21 -4.01
C PHE A 105 14.47 0.82 -5.04
N LEU A 106 14.49 0.39 -6.29
CA LEU A 106 13.52 0.81 -7.30
C LEU A 106 12.09 0.27 -7.03
N ASN A 107 11.93 -0.72 -6.16
CA ASN A 107 10.61 -1.21 -5.76
C ASN A 107 9.76 -0.11 -5.11
N ASP A 108 10.38 0.81 -4.38
CA ASP A 108 9.68 1.96 -3.81
C ASP A 108 9.13 2.90 -4.89
N MET A 109 9.87 3.07 -5.97
CA MET A 109 9.43 3.89 -7.11
C MET A 109 8.28 3.20 -7.85
N LEU A 110 8.36 1.88 -8.04
CA LEU A 110 7.25 1.10 -8.58
C LEU A 110 6.00 1.24 -7.73
N LEU A 111 6.14 1.19 -6.41
CA LEU A 111 5.02 1.36 -5.48
C LEU A 111 4.44 2.78 -5.54
N LYS A 112 5.29 3.81 -5.56
CA LYS A 112 4.89 5.22 -5.68
C LYS A 112 4.24 5.55 -7.04
N SER A 113 4.53 4.78 -8.08
CA SER A 113 3.89 4.93 -9.40
C SER A 113 2.44 4.50 -9.40
N GLN A 114 2.03 3.61 -8.49
CA GLN A 114 0.66 3.10 -8.40
C GLN A 114 -0.34 4.19 -8.05
N SER A 115 -1.58 4.00 -8.50
CA SER A 115 -2.71 4.78 -7.98
C SER A 115 -3.01 4.36 -6.53
N ARG A 116 -3.60 5.26 -5.76
CA ARG A 116 -4.09 4.90 -4.43
C ARG A 116 -5.44 4.19 -4.56
N ALA A 117 -5.62 3.10 -3.83
CA ALA A 117 -6.92 2.47 -3.71
C ALA A 117 -7.88 3.36 -2.91
N PHE A 118 -9.18 3.30 -3.23
CA PHE A 118 -10.21 4.14 -2.61
C PHE A 118 -11.54 3.40 -2.50
N TYR A 119 -12.40 3.87 -1.62
CA TYR A 119 -13.77 3.40 -1.51
C TYR A 119 -14.68 4.18 -2.45
N GLY A 120 -15.52 3.47 -3.20
CA GLY A 120 -16.51 4.05 -4.11
C GLY A 120 -17.76 3.20 -4.18
N THR A 121 -18.87 3.82 -4.60
CA THR A 121 -20.16 3.13 -4.77
C THR A 121 -20.27 2.41 -6.10
N GLU A 122 -19.45 2.80 -7.05
CA GLU A 122 -19.30 2.13 -8.34
C GLU A 122 -18.12 1.19 -8.30
N ASN A 123 -18.28 0.01 -8.88
CA ASN A 123 -17.18 -0.92 -9.04
C ASN A 123 -16.32 -0.53 -10.25
N LYS A 124 -15.04 -0.24 -10.02
CA LYS A 124 -14.03 0.05 -11.04
C LYS A 124 -12.95 -1.03 -11.12
N GLY A 125 -13.11 -2.12 -10.37
CA GLY A 125 -12.13 -3.18 -10.26
C GLY A 125 -10.94 -2.82 -9.35
N HIS A 126 -10.05 -3.77 -9.17
CA HIS A 126 -8.86 -3.60 -8.35
C HIS A 126 -7.60 -3.98 -9.11
N PHE A 127 -6.99 -3.01 -9.79
CA PHE A 127 -5.80 -3.22 -10.63
C PHE A 127 -4.67 -3.91 -9.87
N GLY A 128 -4.35 -3.48 -8.65
CA GLY A 128 -3.27 -4.05 -7.84
C GLY A 128 -3.46 -5.54 -7.50
N LEU A 129 -4.67 -6.07 -7.50
CA LEU A 129 -4.99 -7.49 -7.27
C LEU A 129 -5.41 -8.26 -8.54
N SER A 130 -5.56 -7.58 -9.68
CA SER A 130 -6.11 -8.16 -10.94
C SER A 130 -7.53 -8.72 -10.75
N LEU A 131 -8.34 -8.02 -10.00
CA LEU A 131 -9.70 -8.45 -9.69
C LEU A 131 -10.71 -7.49 -10.28
N ASP A 132 -11.75 -8.06 -10.92
CA ASP A 132 -12.85 -7.28 -11.49
C ASP A 132 -13.79 -6.74 -10.41
N TYR A 133 -13.90 -7.45 -9.29
CA TYR A 133 -14.77 -7.09 -8.17
C TYR A 133 -14.01 -7.26 -6.86
N TYR A 134 -13.99 -6.22 -6.05
CA TYR A 134 -13.34 -6.31 -4.75
C TYR A 134 -14.02 -5.39 -3.73
N VAL A 135 -14.24 -5.92 -2.54
CA VAL A 135 -14.75 -5.19 -1.39
C VAL A 135 -13.90 -5.50 -0.17
N HIS A 136 -13.99 -4.69 0.85
CA HIS A 136 -13.51 -5.06 2.17
C HIS A 136 -14.65 -5.66 2.97
N PHE A 137 -14.50 -6.92 3.40
CA PHE A 137 -15.53 -7.67 4.11
C PHE A 137 -14.99 -8.39 5.35
N THR A 138 -13.71 -8.79 5.33
CA THR A 138 -13.14 -9.74 6.30
C THR A 138 -12.64 -9.11 7.61
N SER A 139 -12.72 -7.79 7.78
CA SER A 139 -12.19 -7.11 8.97
C SER A 139 -13.17 -6.08 9.59
N PRO A 140 -14.44 -6.45 9.93
CA PRO A 140 -15.45 -5.50 10.39
C PRO A 140 -15.17 -4.89 11.78
N ILE A 141 -14.28 -5.49 12.57
CA ILE A 141 -13.88 -4.96 13.89
C ILE A 141 -13.09 -3.66 13.76
N ARG A 142 -12.25 -3.53 12.73
CA ARG A 142 -11.33 -2.42 12.55
C ARG A 142 -11.61 -1.55 11.33
N ARG A 143 -12.49 -1.97 10.42
CA ARG A 143 -12.85 -1.20 9.23
C ARG A 143 -14.35 -1.03 9.15
N TYR A 144 -14.80 0.21 9.19
CA TYR A 144 -16.23 0.53 9.09
C TYR A 144 -16.80 0.17 7.70
N SER A 145 -16.00 0.24 6.64
CA SER A 145 -16.41 -0.22 5.30
C SER A 145 -16.88 -1.67 5.28
N ASP A 146 -16.17 -2.56 5.98
CA ASP A 146 -16.53 -3.97 6.08
C ASP A 146 -17.90 -4.14 6.80
N LEU A 147 -18.11 -3.39 7.88
CA LEU A 147 -19.39 -3.40 8.61
C LEU A 147 -20.54 -2.91 7.73
N VAL A 148 -20.31 -1.91 6.86
CA VAL A 148 -21.32 -1.44 5.89
C VAL A 148 -21.66 -2.55 4.92
N VAL A 149 -20.66 -3.23 4.33
CA VAL A 149 -20.88 -4.35 3.41
C VAL A 149 -21.66 -5.49 4.08
N HIS A 150 -21.35 -5.83 5.35
CA HIS A 150 -22.12 -6.82 6.12
C HIS A 150 -23.59 -6.42 6.27
N ARG A 151 -23.85 -5.16 6.61
CA ARG A 151 -25.23 -4.64 6.76
C ARG A 151 -25.96 -4.64 5.43
N ASP A 152 -25.31 -4.28 4.34
CA ASP A 152 -25.92 -4.26 3.01
C ASP A 152 -26.31 -5.68 2.56
N LEU A 153 -25.47 -6.68 2.85
CA LEU A 153 -25.79 -8.09 2.60
C LEU A 153 -26.97 -8.57 3.43
N ILE A 154 -26.98 -8.26 4.73
CA ILE A 154 -28.08 -8.67 5.64
C ILE A 154 -29.39 -8.01 5.22
N ASP A 155 -29.38 -6.71 4.97
CA ASP A 155 -30.58 -5.96 4.59
C ASP A 155 -31.14 -6.49 3.27
N CYS A 156 -30.31 -6.79 2.29
CA CYS A 156 -30.78 -7.29 1.00
C CYS A 156 -31.21 -8.75 1.06
N TYR A 157 -30.42 -9.64 1.66
CA TYR A 157 -30.64 -11.08 1.64
C TYR A 157 -31.78 -11.50 2.60
N PHE A 158 -31.74 -11.01 3.85
CA PHE A 158 -32.71 -11.43 4.89
C PHE A 158 -33.90 -10.50 4.99
N LEU A 159 -33.69 -9.19 4.91
CA LEU A 159 -34.75 -8.20 5.15
C LEU A 159 -35.44 -7.73 3.87
N LYS A 160 -34.91 -8.11 2.68
CA LYS A 160 -35.42 -7.71 1.36
C LYS A 160 -35.58 -6.19 1.20
N LYS A 161 -34.74 -5.41 1.90
CA LYS A 161 -34.73 -3.94 1.85
C LYS A 161 -33.79 -3.45 0.77
N LYS A 162 -34.20 -2.42 0.02
CA LYS A 162 -33.29 -1.70 -0.87
C LYS A 162 -32.47 -0.71 -0.05
N ASN A 163 -31.15 -0.85 -0.10
CA ASN A 163 -30.24 0.03 0.63
C ASN A 163 -30.00 1.37 -0.06
N SER A 164 -29.90 2.43 0.76
CA SER A 164 -29.60 3.80 0.33
C SER A 164 -28.38 4.43 1.04
N ARG A 165 -27.55 3.63 1.73
CA ARG A 165 -26.49 4.14 2.64
C ARG A 165 -25.18 4.52 1.94
N ILE A 166 -25.24 5.24 0.82
CA ILE A 166 -24.11 5.47 -0.08
C ILE A 166 -23.26 6.70 0.28
N GLU A 167 -23.68 7.54 1.22
CA GLU A 167 -23.13 8.89 1.42
C GLU A 167 -21.77 8.96 2.14
N PHE A 168 -21.14 7.83 2.52
CA PHE A 168 -19.99 7.84 3.41
C PHE A 168 -18.62 7.57 2.74
N THR A 169 -18.54 7.34 1.43
CA THR A 169 -17.29 6.96 0.78
C THR A 169 -16.21 8.02 0.90
N ASP A 170 -16.53 9.29 0.75
CA ASP A 170 -15.58 10.40 0.89
C ASP A 170 -15.06 10.52 2.31
N HIS A 171 -15.96 10.33 3.28
CA HIS A 171 -15.57 10.29 4.69
C HIS A 171 -14.62 9.13 4.97
N LEU A 172 -14.92 7.92 4.50
CA LEU A 172 -14.04 6.74 4.66
C LEU A 172 -12.66 6.99 4.04
N ASN A 173 -12.62 7.51 2.82
CA ASN A 173 -11.37 7.84 2.13
C ASN A 173 -10.55 8.90 2.89
N THR A 174 -11.24 9.89 3.46
CA THR A 174 -10.59 10.93 4.26
C THR A 174 -10.04 10.38 5.56
N GLN A 175 -10.80 9.54 6.27
CA GLN A 175 -10.34 8.94 7.52
C GLN A 175 -9.18 7.95 7.30
N GLU A 176 -9.20 7.18 6.22
CA GLU A 176 -8.09 6.31 5.84
C GLU A 176 -6.80 7.12 5.60
N LYS A 177 -6.87 8.23 4.84
CA LYS A 177 -5.72 9.13 4.64
C LYS A 177 -5.17 9.69 5.95
N LYS A 178 -6.06 10.08 6.88
CA LYS A 178 -5.65 10.56 8.21
C LYS A 178 -4.98 9.46 9.02
N ALA A 179 -5.55 8.26 9.04
CA ALA A 179 -4.96 7.11 9.75
C ALA A 179 -3.56 6.79 9.23
N ASP A 180 -3.37 6.71 7.91
CA ASP A 180 -2.06 6.49 7.29
C ASP A 180 -1.05 7.60 7.64
N SER A 181 -1.49 8.85 7.69
CA SER A 181 -0.63 9.98 8.07
C SER A 181 -0.19 9.89 9.52
N ILE A 182 -1.10 9.52 10.42
CA ILE A 182 -0.81 9.32 11.85
C ILE A 182 0.17 8.16 12.03
N GLU A 183 -0.09 7.02 11.39
CA GLU A 183 0.76 5.84 11.46
C GLU A 183 2.18 6.17 10.98
N ARG A 184 2.32 6.87 9.85
CA ARG A 184 3.61 7.33 9.35
C ARG A 184 4.33 8.24 10.35
N THR A 185 3.62 9.22 10.91
CA THR A 185 4.21 10.14 11.89
C THR A 185 4.69 9.40 13.13
N ILE A 186 3.90 8.47 13.66
CA ILE A 186 4.29 7.65 14.82
C ILE A 186 5.52 6.80 14.48
N PHE A 187 5.55 6.21 13.29
CA PHE A 187 6.67 5.40 12.84
C PHE A 187 7.95 6.25 12.69
N ASP A 188 7.86 7.45 12.14
CA ASP A 188 9.00 8.38 12.00
C ASP A 188 9.54 8.81 13.36
N VAL A 189 8.66 9.11 14.32
CA VAL A 189 9.06 9.43 15.70
C VAL A 189 9.74 8.23 16.36
N ALA A 190 9.17 7.04 16.25
CA ALA A 190 9.74 5.81 16.81
C ALA A 190 11.10 5.49 16.18
N SER A 191 11.23 5.68 14.85
CA SER A 191 12.49 5.53 14.12
C SER A 191 13.56 6.49 14.62
N SER A 192 13.20 7.74 14.88
CA SER A 192 14.11 8.75 15.43
C SER A 192 14.63 8.34 16.83
N TYR A 193 13.75 7.81 17.68
CA TYR A 193 14.17 7.28 18.99
C TYR A 193 15.08 6.06 18.85
N HIS A 194 14.77 5.15 17.98
CA HIS A 194 15.60 3.97 17.71
C HIS A 194 16.99 4.36 17.20
N LEU A 195 17.07 5.35 16.29
CA LEU A 195 18.32 5.83 15.71
C LEU A 195 19.28 6.48 16.72
N LYS A 196 18.81 6.95 17.87
CA LYS A 196 19.70 7.48 18.92
C LYS A 196 20.77 6.47 19.37
N LYS A 197 20.48 5.17 19.20
CA LYS A 197 21.44 4.08 19.53
C LYS A 197 22.61 4.00 18.54
N PHE A 198 22.45 4.59 17.35
CA PHE A 198 23.39 4.50 16.23
C PHE A 198 24.07 5.86 15.92
N ARG A 199 24.29 6.69 16.92
CA ARG A 199 24.72 8.10 16.77
C ARG A 199 25.97 8.30 15.94
N ASN A 200 26.88 7.32 15.89
CA ASN A 200 28.15 7.39 15.14
C ASN A 200 28.20 6.34 14.02
N TYR A 201 27.05 5.84 13.59
CA TYR A 201 26.98 4.80 12.57
C TYR A 201 26.75 5.42 11.20
N GLU A 202 27.50 4.96 10.21
CA GLU A 202 27.31 5.36 8.81
C GLU A 202 26.36 4.39 8.14
N PHE A 203 25.30 4.94 7.51
CA PHE A 203 24.33 4.16 6.76
C PHE A 203 24.50 4.41 5.28
N LYS A 204 24.43 3.35 4.49
CA LYS A 204 24.28 3.47 3.05
C LYS A 204 22.81 3.78 2.72
N GLY A 205 22.60 4.73 1.81
CA GLY A 205 21.27 5.14 1.38
C GLY A 205 21.24 5.51 -0.09
N PHE A 206 20.04 5.74 -0.60
CA PHE A 206 19.80 6.27 -1.94
C PHE A 206 18.96 7.54 -1.83
N ILE A 207 19.08 8.40 -2.84
CA ILE A 207 18.29 9.63 -2.94
C ILE A 207 16.85 9.25 -3.28
N ASP A 208 15.91 9.58 -2.39
CA ASP A 208 14.47 9.32 -2.55
C ASP A 208 13.76 10.47 -3.27
N SER A 209 14.11 11.72 -2.93
CA SER A 209 13.67 12.92 -3.65
C SER A 209 14.64 14.08 -3.45
N VAL A 210 14.60 15.02 -4.39
CA VAL A 210 15.36 16.27 -4.37
C VAL A 210 14.38 17.42 -4.31
N GLU A 211 14.53 18.25 -3.26
CA GLU A 211 13.65 19.41 -3.01
C GLU A 211 14.48 20.70 -3.00
N ASN A 212 13.84 21.84 -3.12
CA ASN A 212 14.53 23.14 -3.12
C ASN A 212 15.31 23.45 -1.83
N PHE A 213 15.00 22.76 -0.74
CA PHE A 213 15.59 22.96 0.59
C PHE A 213 16.52 21.82 1.03
N GLY A 214 16.64 20.75 0.25
CA GLY A 214 17.48 19.61 0.59
C GLY A 214 17.14 18.33 -0.15
N ILE A 215 17.82 17.27 0.22
CA ILE A 215 17.72 15.95 -0.39
C ILE A 215 17.18 14.97 0.65
N PHE A 216 16.11 14.25 0.33
CA PHE A 216 15.66 13.11 1.12
C PHE A 216 16.45 11.87 0.74
N ILE A 217 17.02 11.22 1.75
CA ILE A 217 17.80 10.01 1.60
C ILE A 217 17.12 8.90 2.37
N LYS A 218 16.87 7.76 1.71
CA LYS A 218 16.33 6.56 2.33
C LYS A 218 17.44 5.56 2.60
N ALA A 219 17.52 5.04 3.82
CA ALA A 219 18.52 4.06 4.18
C ALA A 219 18.27 2.71 3.51
N ILE A 220 19.34 2.04 3.05
CA ILE A 220 19.27 0.68 2.51
C ILE A 220 19.20 -0.29 3.69
N ASN A 221 18.27 -1.24 3.63
CA ASN A 221 18.03 -2.27 4.66
C ASN A 221 17.55 -1.76 6.03
N PHE A 222 17.14 -0.50 6.11
CA PHE A 222 16.59 0.08 7.33
C PHE A 222 15.34 0.91 7.00
N PRO A 223 14.33 0.93 7.90
CA PRO A 223 13.04 1.55 7.61
C PRO A 223 13.00 3.04 7.94
N PHE A 224 14.06 3.79 7.68
CA PHE A 224 14.07 5.23 7.95
C PHE A 224 14.67 6.02 6.80
N SER A 225 14.30 7.29 6.75
CA SER A 225 14.82 8.29 5.83
C SER A 225 15.33 9.51 6.61
N GLY A 226 16.24 10.25 6.01
CA GLY A 226 16.80 11.46 6.55
C GLY A 226 16.74 12.60 5.53
N LEU A 227 16.72 13.84 6.03
CA LEU A 227 16.81 15.04 5.21
C LEU A 227 18.20 15.65 5.34
N ALA A 228 18.96 15.66 4.25
CA ALA A 228 20.18 16.46 4.12
C ALA A 228 19.79 17.84 3.55
N ARG A 229 19.85 18.88 4.39
CA ARG A 229 19.53 20.24 3.95
C ARG A 229 20.70 20.85 3.21
N TYR A 230 20.40 21.65 2.18
CA TYR A 230 21.44 22.49 1.57
C TYR A 230 21.91 23.52 2.59
N ASN A 231 23.21 23.69 2.73
CA ASN A 231 23.75 24.83 3.48
C ASN A 231 23.30 26.10 2.75
N LYS A 232 22.63 27.00 3.46
CA LYS A 232 22.45 28.36 2.97
C LYS A 232 23.83 28.99 3.00
N THR A 233 24.51 29.08 1.86
CA THR A 233 25.63 29.98 1.66
C THR A 233 25.15 31.41 1.64
#